data_cc53def7802baa553852ab36e50cfa4b
#
_entry.id   cc53def7802baa553852ab36e50cfa4b
#
_cell.length_a   1.000
_cell.length_b   1.000
_cell.length_c   1.000
_cell.angle_alpha   90.00
_cell.angle_beta   90.00
_cell.angle_gamma   90.00
#
_symmetry.space_group_name_H-M   'P 1'
#
loop_
_entity.id
_entity.type
_entity.pdbx_description
1 polymer ?
#
loop_
_entity_poly.entity_id
_entity_poly.type
_entity_poly.pdbx_seq_one_letter_code
_entity_poly.pdbx_strand_id
1 'polypeptide(L)'
;METRVLLTGHNGYIGSVMAPMLARAGYGVVGLDTGYFDSCTLIADTVRVPAVRKDIRDLGVEDLRGFDAVIHLAALSNDPIGNLDAEWTRQINFEGTARLAESAKAAGVKRFLFSSSCIMYGMSEANVVDENSPLDPRTEYARSKVLAENAVRALAGDGFSPTFLRNGTIYGLSPRMRFDTVLNDLVGTAVATGKVVVHSDGKPWRPVVHVEDVARAFMTILEAPVETVHNQAFNIGANHLNHQIRELAEIVARTVPGCALELRAQSGADQRTYKADFSKFARTFPEFEFQWSAEKGARQLFQQFRAIALSSDGLIDKRFTRLKWLHYLLDSERLDGALRWREAAKEKVYAAAEQSL
;
A
#
# COMPACT_ATOMS: atom_id res chain seq x y z
N MET A 1 -11.71 1.43 27.67
CA MET A 1 -12.29 2.23 26.55
C MET A 1 -11.74 1.62 25.24
N GLU A 2 -12.56 1.54 24.23
CA GLU A 2 -12.16 1.06 22.92
C GLU A 2 -11.14 2.02 22.27
N THR A 3 -10.01 1.50 21.77
CA THR A 3 -9.02 2.33 21.09
C THR A 3 -9.56 2.79 19.74
N ARG A 4 -9.70 4.09 19.54
CA ARG A 4 -10.23 4.69 18.31
C ARG A 4 -9.14 4.97 17.30
N VAL A 5 -9.28 4.41 16.12
CA VAL A 5 -8.27 4.47 15.04
C VAL A 5 -8.85 5.17 13.81
N LEU A 6 -8.21 6.24 13.36
CA LEU A 6 -8.45 6.80 12.04
C LEU A 6 -7.56 6.07 11.01
N LEU A 7 -8.17 5.42 10.03
CA LEU A 7 -7.48 4.74 8.94
C LEU A 7 -7.64 5.53 7.65
N THR A 8 -6.62 6.31 7.26
CA THR A 8 -6.65 7.04 5.98
C THR A 8 -6.26 6.13 4.82
N GLY A 9 -6.90 6.28 3.68
CA GLY A 9 -6.73 5.35 2.56
C GLY A 9 -7.40 4.00 2.80
N HIS A 10 -8.43 3.97 3.67
CA HIS A 10 -9.11 2.74 4.08
C HIS A 10 -9.75 1.97 2.92
N ASN A 11 -10.14 2.68 1.86
CA ASN A 11 -10.77 2.09 0.68
C ASN A 11 -9.77 1.83 -0.47
N GLY A 12 -8.46 1.86 -0.16
CA GLY A 12 -7.38 1.47 -1.05
C GLY A 12 -7.05 -0.03 -0.98
N TYR A 13 -5.96 -0.45 -1.65
CA TYR A 13 -5.52 -1.85 -1.72
C TYR A 13 -5.20 -2.45 -0.35
N ILE A 14 -4.43 -1.75 0.48
CA ILE A 14 -4.09 -2.20 1.83
C ILE A 14 -5.26 -1.95 2.78
N GLY A 15 -5.86 -0.76 2.71
CA GLY A 15 -6.88 -0.33 3.65
C GLY A 15 -8.13 -1.20 3.66
N SER A 16 -8.59 -1.67 2.49
CA SER A 16 -9.76 -2.54 2.38
C SER A 16 -9.54 -3.96 2.96
N VAL A 17 -8.27 -4.36 3.19
CA VAL A 17 -7.93 -5.57 3.95
C VAL A 17 -7.76 -5.25 5.43
N MET A 18 -7.07 -4.15 5.76
CA MET A 18 -6.75 -3.77 7.13
C MET A 18 -7.96 -3.32 7.94
N ALA A 19 -8.88 -2.54 7.35
CA ALA A 19 -10.05 -2.01 8.05
C ALA A 19 -10.90 -3.12 8.71
N PRO A 20 -11.33 -4.18 7.99
CA PRO A 20 -12.06 -5.27 8.61
C PRO A 20 -11.23 -6.08 9.61
N MET A 21 -9.91 -6.16 9.48
CA MET A 21 -9.06 -6.85 10.45
C MET A 21 -9.01 -6.08 11.77
N LEU A 22 -8.80 -4.76 11.72
CA LEU A 22 -8.84 -3.89 12.90
C LEU A 22 -10.21 -3.95 13.60
N ALA A 23 -11.31 -3.85 12.85
CA ALA A 23 -12.66 -3.93 13.41
C ALA A 23 -12.91 -5.27 14.11
N ARG A 24 -12.50 -6.41 13.51
CA ARG A 24 -12.59 -7.73 14.15
C ARG A 24 -11.72 -7.88 15.41
N ALA A 25 -10.63 -7.13 15.48
CA ALA A 25 -9.77 -7.09 16.66
C ALA A 25 -10.31 -6.17 17.78
N GLY A 26 -11.47 -5.52 17.58
CA GLY A 26 -12.14 -4.72 18.60
C GLY A 26 -11.70 -3.26 18.64
N TYR A 27 -11.08 -2.73 17.56
CA TYR A 27 -10.78 -1.31 17.44
C TYR A 27 -12.00 -0.53 16.92
N GLY A 28 -12.22 0.67 17.46
CA GLY A 28 -13.17 1.66 16.94
C GLY A 28 -12.61 2.32 15.67
N VAL A 29 -12.71 1.64 14.53
CA VAL A 29 -12.12 2.09 13.27
C VAL A 29 -13.04 3.07 12.57
N VAL A 30 -12.50 4.21 12.17
CA VAL A 30 -13.12 5.12 11.21
C VAL A 30 -12.22 5.24 9.98
N GLY A 31 -12.76 4.91 8.82
CA GLY A 31 -12.07 5.07 7.55
C GLY A 31 -12.10 6.52 7.05
N LEU A 32 -11.06 6.95 6.35
CA LEU A 32 -11.04 8.20 5.60
C LEU A 32 -10.43 7.97 4.22
N ASP A 33 -11.12 8.42 3.17
CA ASP A 33 -10.66 8.26 1.78
C ASP A 33 -11.29 9.32 0.87
N THR A 34 -10.60 9.67 -0.21
CA THR A 34 -11.18 10.51 -1.28
C THR A 34 -12.15 9.73 -2.17
N GLY A 35 -12.06 8.38 -2.16
CA GLY A 35 -12.90 7.49 -2.96
C GLY A 35 -12.54 7.43 -4.45
N TYR A 36 -11.32 7.78 -4.83
CA TYR A 36 -10.91 7.65 -6.25
C TYR A 36 -11.09 6.24 -6.79
N PHE A 37 -10.87 5.22 -5.96
CA PHE A 37 -10.88 3.82 -6.35
C PHE A 37 -12.11 3.02 -5.89
N ASP A 38 -13.21 3.67 -5.51
CA ASP A 38 -14.43 3.00 -5.03
C ASP A 38 -15.00 2.01 -6.06
N SER A 39 -14.97 2.40 -7.34
CA SER A 39 -15.43 1.55 -8.44
C SER A 39 -14.43 0.42 -8.81
N CYS A 40 -13.24 0.39 -8.21
CA CYS A 40 -12.18 -0.57 -8.54
C CYS A 40 -12.30 -1.84 -7.68
N THR A 41 -13.50 -2.38 -7.52
CA THR A 41 -13.80 -3.56 -6.71
C THR A 41 -13.73 -4.81 -7.57
N LEU A 42 -12.88 -5.77 -7.20
CA LEU A 42 -12.79 -7.09 -7.84
C LEU A 42 -13.66 -8.12 -7.10
N ILE A 43 -13.64 -8.07 -5.76
CA ILE A 43 -14.43 -8.94 -4.88
C ILE A 43 -15.17 -8.05 -3.88
N ALA A 44 -16.33 -8.52 -3.43
CA ALA A 44 -17.13 -7.77 -2.46
C ALA A 44 -16.38 -7.54 -1.14
N ASP A 45 -16.59 -6.38 -0.53
CA ASP A 45 -16.11 -6.10 0.82
C ASP A 45 -16.86 -6.96 1.82
N THR A 46 -16.14 -7.59 2.76
CA THR A 46 -16.74 -8.50 3.75
C THR A 46 -17.24 -7.79 4.99
N VAL A 47 -16.61 -6.67 5.35
CA VAL A 47 -16.97 -5.85 6.53
C VAL A 47 -16.75 -4.38 6.16
N ARG A 48 -17.77 -3.57 6.38
CA ARG A 48 -17.66 -2.12 6.24
C ARG A 48 -17.42 -1.48 7.60
N VAL A 49 -16.59 -0.45 7.63
CA VAL A 49 -16.36 0.40 8.81
C VAL A 49 -16.99 1.77 8.55
N PRO A 50 -17.41 2.50 9.60
CA PRO A 50 -17.78 3.91 9.46
C PRO A 50 -16.67 4.67 8.73
N ALA A 51 -17.04 5.54 7.79
CA ALA A 51 -16.05 6.22 6.96
C ALA A 51 -16.45 7.67 6.66
N VAL A 52 -15.41 8.50 6.54
CA VAL A 52 -15.51 9.89 6.11
C VAL A 52 -14.90 10.02 4.72
N ARG A 53 -15.63 10.60 3.79
CA ARG A 53 -15.13 10.92 2.47
C ARG A 53 -14.52 12.31 2.48
N LYS A 54 -13.20 12.38 2.55
CA LYS A 54 -12.46 13.63 2.61
C LYS A 54 -11.05 13.46 2.04
N ASP A 55 -10.52 14.51 1.43
CA ASP A 55 -9.13 14.53 0.98
C ASP A 55 -8.22 14.85 2.18
N ILE A 56 -7.09 14.13 2.29
CA ILE A 56 -6.12 14.36 3.38
C ILE A 56 -5.54 15.77 3.37
N ARG A 57 -5.52 16.44 2.21
CA ARG A 57 -5.07 17.82 2.07
C ARG A 57 -5.98 18.84 2.77
N ASP A 58 -7.21 18.45 3.10
CA ASP A 58 -8.24 19.31 3.72
C ASP A 58 -8.50 18.97 5.20
N LEU A 59 -7.71 18.03 5.77
CA LEU A 59 -7.85 17.65 7.17
C LEU A 59 -7.29 18.72 8.10
N GLY A 60 -8.05 19.01 9.15
CA GLY A 60 -7.64 19.89 10.24
C GLY A 60 -7.73 19.19 11.59
N VAL A 61 -7.42 19.93 12.65
CA VAL A 61 -7.39 19.42 14.03
C VAL A 61 -8.74 18.82 14.45
N GLU A 62 -9.85 19.46 14.09
CA GLU A 62 -11.20 19.02 14.48
C GLU A 62 -11.56 17.64 13.88
N ASP A 63 -11.07 17.32 12.70
CA ASP A 63 -11.29 16.00 12.07
C ASP A 63 -10.60 14.86 12.83
N LEU A 64 -9.63 15.18 13.68
CA LEU A 64 -8.75 14.22 14.35
C LEU A 64 -9.03 14.12 15.86
N ARG A 65 -9.94 14.94 16.40
CA ARG A 65 -10.30 14.89 17.82
C ARG A 65 -10.95 13.57 18.22
N GLY A 66 -10.49 13.04 19.34
CA GLY A 66 -11.03 11.82 19.92
C GLY A 66 -10.54 10.52 19.27
N PHE A 67 -9.54 10.58 18.37
CA PHE A 67 -8.80 9.40 17.96
C PHE A 67 -7.56 9.21 18.84
N ASP A 68 -7.29 7.95 19.22
CA ASP A 68 -6.09 7.56 19.95
C ASP A 68 -4.91 7.35 19.00
N ALA A 69 -5.21 6.86 17.78
CA ALA A 69 -4.21 6.54 16.77
C ALA A 69 -4.66 6.93 15.35
N VAL A 70 -3.67 7.25 14.51
CA VAL A 70 -3.82 7.37 13.06
C VAL A 70 -2.96 6.30 12.39
N ILE A 71 -3.57 5.52 11.49
CA ILE A 71 -2.85 4.68 10.53
C ILE A 71 -2.97 5.36 9.17
N HIS A 72 -1.85 5.86 8.67
CA HIS A 72 -1.82 6.66 7.45
C HIS A 72 -1.34 5.85 6.25
N LEU A 73 -2.30 5.42 5.40
CA LEU A 73 -2.06 4.68 4.16
C LEU A 73 -2.32 5.52 2.91
N ALA A 74 -3.07 6.64 3.03
CA ALA A 74 -3.47 7.46 1.88
C ALA A 74 -2.25 8.03 1.16
N ALA A 75 -2.12 7.72 -0.12
CA ALA A 75 -1.05 8.22 -1.00
C ALA A 75 -1.37 7.91 -2.46
N LEU A 76 -0.74 8.65 -3.38
CA LEU A 76 -0.54 8.21 -4.75
C LEU A 76 0.58 7.15 -4.72
N SER A 77 0.23 5.89 -4.94
CA SER A 77 0.95 4.74 -4.39
C SER A 77 1.68 3.89 -5.43
N ASN A 78 2.42 4.44 -6.33
CA ASN A 78 3.46 3.77 -7.14
C ASN A 78 4.22 4.78 -8.00
N ASP A 79 5.33 4.34 -8.60
CA ASP A 79 6.16 5.20 -9.44
C ASP A 79 5.45 5.70 -10.71
N PRO A 80 4.70 4.87 -11.46
CA PRO A 80 4.01 5.36 -12.64
C PRO A 80 3.04 6.52 -12.36
N ILE A 81 2.32 6.48 -11.23
CA ILE A 81 1.45 7.57 -10.79
C ILE A 81 2.28 8.74 -10.28
N GLY A 82 3.31 8.45 -9.47
CA GLY A 82 4.18 9.47 -8.90
C GLY A 82 4.92 10.30 -9.94
N ASN A 83 5.22 9.69 -11.08
CA ASN A 83 5.87 10.36 -12.22
C ASN A 83 4.89 11.01 -13.19
N LEU A 84 3.58 10.79 -13.06
CA LEU A 84 2.57 11.42 -13.91
C LEU A 84 2.54 12.93 -13.71
N ASP A 85 2.56 13.36 -12.45
CA ASP A 85 2.72 14.75 -12.06
C ASP A 85 3.42 14.82 -10.69
N ALA A 86 4.61 15.39 -10.69
CA ALA A 86 5.43 15.51 -9.47
C ALA A 86 4.75 16.41 -8.42
N GLU A 87 4.01 17.43 -8.87
CA GLU A 87 3.32 18.36 -7.98
C GLU A 87 2.18 17.69 -7.23
N TRP A 88 1.36 16.85 -7.88
CA TRP A 88 0.34 16.06 -7.20
C TRP A 88 0.94 15.13 -6.14
N THR A 89 2.06 14.50 -6.50
CA THR A 89 2.76 13.60 -5.58
C THR A 89 3.31 14.37 -4.39
N ARG A 90 3.88 15.55 -4.61
CA ARG A 90 4.38 16.43 -3.55
C ARG A 90 3.24 16.87 -2.63
N GLN A 91 2.16 17.39 -3.18
CA GLN A 91 1.02 17.92 -2.42
C GLN A 91 0.29 16.84 -1.60
N ILE A 92 0.09 15.65 -2.18
CA ILE A 92 -0.68 14.59 -1.53
C ILE A 92 0.22 13.78 -0.60
N ASN A 93 1.35 13.26 -1.11
CA ASN A 93 2.15 12.30 -0.35
C ASN A 93 3.04 12.96 0.69
N PHE A 94 3.54 14.17 0.44
CA PHE A 94 4.42 14.87 1.36
C PHE A 94 3.67 15.93 2.17
N GLU A 95 3.18 16.99 1.54
CA GLU A 95 2.56 18.11 2.25
C GLU A 95 1.28 17.71 2.98
N GLY A 96 0.45 16.88 2.34
CA GLY A 96 -0.75 16.32 2.95
C GLY A 96 -0.43 15.45 4.17
N THR A 97 0.61 14.62 4.09
CA THR A 97 1.08 13.81 5.23
C THR A 97 1.63 14.67 6.35
N ALA A 98 2.46 15.67 6.05
CA ALA A 98 3.04 16.57 7.06
C ALA A 98 1.92 17.32 7.81
N ARG A 99 0.97 17.92 7.08
CA ARG A 99 -0.19 18.62 7.67
C ARG A 99 -1.07 17.69 8.50
N LEU A 100 -1.32 16.47 8.01
CA LEU A 100 -2.08 15.47 8.76
C LEU A 100 -1.40 15.14 10.10
N ALA A 101 -0.09 14.94 10.09
CA ALA A 101 0.66 14.61 11.30
C ALA A 101 0.70 15.79 12.29
N GLU A 102 0.88 17.03 11.82
CA GLU A 102 0.79 18.25 12.63
C GLU A 102 -0.59 18.39 13.28
N SER A 103 -1.66 18.20 12.49
CA SER A 103 -3.03 18.25 12.97
C SER A 103 -3.34 17.12 13.96
N ALA A 104 -2.80 15.91 13.74
CA ALA A 104 -2.95 14.77 14.63
C ALA A 104 -2.28 15.05 15.98
N LYS A 105 -1.06 15.57 15.99
CA LYS A 105 -0.36 16.00 17.20
C LYS A 105 -1.15 17.06 17.95
N ALA A 106 -1.63 18.09 17.27
CA ALA A 106 -2.43 19.17 17.86
C ALA A 106 -3.78 18.70 18.41
N ALA A 107 -4.38 17.65 17.81
CA ALA A 107 -5.62 17.03 18.27
C ALA A 107 -5.43 16.10 19.47
N GLY A 108 -4.19 15.81 19.88
CA GLY A 108 -3.87 14.90 20.99
C GLY A 108 -3.82 13.43 20.61
N VAL A 109 -3.71 13.09 19.32
CA VAL A 109 -3.46 11.73 18.85
C VAL A 109 -2.10 11.26 19.34
N LYS A 110 -2.06 10.09 19.99
CA LYS A 110 -0.83 9.60 20.64
C LYS A 110 0.03 8.75 19.72
N ARG A 111 -0.58 8.01 18.79
CA ARG A 111 0.10 7.05 17.90
C ARG A 111 -0.13 7.45 16.43
N PHE A 112 0.95 7.54 15.67
CA PHE A 112 0.88 7.85 14.24
C PHE A 112 1.70 6.82 13.45
N LEU A 113 1.03 5.87 12.80
CA LEU A 113 1.68 4.81 12.03
C LEU A 113 1.67 5.20 10.56
N PHE A 114 2.85 5.40 9.99
CA PHE A 114 2.99 5.82 8.60
C PHE A 114 3.39 4.66 7.69
N SER A 115 2.58 4.40 6.67
CA SER A 115 2.90 3.44 5.61
C SER A 115 3.96 4.02 4.68
N SER A 116 5.21 3.70 4.97
CA SER A 116 6.36 3.99 4.14
C SER A 116 6.69 2.81 3.21
N SER A 117 7.84 2.81 2.55
CA SER A 117 8.18 1.81 1.54
C SER A 117 9.69 1.59 1.45
N CYS A 118 10.10 0.35 1.28
CA CYS A 118 11.51 0.02 0.95
C CYS A 118 11.99 0.59 -0.39
N ILE A 119 11.09 1.09 -1.24
CA ILE A 119 11.47 1.71 -2.52
C ILE A 119 12.43 2.90 -2.35
N MET A 120 12.42 3.53 -1.16
CA MET A 120 13.28 4.68 -0.85
C MET A 120 14.77 4.32 -0.79
N TYR A 121 15.11 3.03 -0.68
CA TYR A 121 16.51 2.58 -0.76
C TYR A 121 17.08 2.62 -2.19
N GLY A 122 16.22 2.67 -3.21
CA GLY A 122 16.62 2.84 -4.62
C GLY A 122 17.43 1.68 -5.18
N MET A 123 18.62 2.00 -5.66
CA MET A 123 19.64 1.03 -6.09
C MET A 123 20.75 1.02 -5.05
N SER A 124 20.89 -0.07 -4.33
CA SER A 124 21.98 -0.20 -3.37
C SER A 124 23.11 -1.04 -3.96
N GLU A 125 24.32 -0.50 -3.94
CA GLU A 125 25.55 -1.28 -4.20
C GLU A 125 25.79 -2.31 -3.10
N ALA A 126 25.26 -2.06 -1.90
CA ALA A 126 25.19 -3.07 -0.84
C ALA A 126 24.14 -4.12 -1.25
N ASN A 127 24.50 -5.40 -1.20
CA ASN A 127 23.61 -6.50 -1.55
C ASN A 127 22.33 -6.56 -0.67
N VAL A 128 22.37 -5.97 0.53
CA VAL A 128 21.27 -5.96 1.51
C VAL A 128 21.19 -4.58 2.17
N VAL A 129 20.00 -4.02 2.31
CA VAL A 129 19.74 -2.73 2.96
C VAL A 129 18.88 -2.90 4.21
N ASP A 130 19.19 -2.16 5.26
CA ASP A 130 18.46 -2.09 6.51
C ASP A 130 17.95 -0.65 6.79
N GLU A 131 17.35 -0.43 7.95
CA GLU A 131 16.78 0.87 8.32
C GLU A 131 17.82 1.98 8.52
N ASN A 132 19.10 1.62 8.69
CA ASN A 132 20.23 2.54 8.83
C ASN A 132 20.94 2.83 7.51
N SER A 133 20.62 2.06 6.47
CA SER A 133 21.25 2.21 5.14
C SER A 133 20.89 3.55 4.53
N PRO A 134 21.82 4.17 3.75
CA PRO A 134 21.53 5.39 3.01
C PRO A 134 20.30 5.24 2.12
N LEU A 135 19.49 6.29 2.04
CA LEU A 135 18.35 6.37 1.15
C LEU A 135 18.76 6.97 -0.20
N ASP A 136 18.33 6.33 -1.30
CA ASP A 136 18.58 6.76 -2.68
C ASP A 136 17.27 6.80 -3.49
N PRO A 137 16.35 7.73 -3.16
CA PRO A 137 15.04 7.79 -3.80
C PRO A 137 15.14 8.22 -5.25
N ARG A 138 14.91 7.30 -6.20
CA ARG A 138 15.05 7.51 -7.65
C ARG A 138 13.81 8.07 -8.34
N THR A 139 12.65 8.02 -7.70
CA THR A 139 11.36 8.44 -8.27
C THR A 139 10.71 9.49 -7.38
N GLU A 140 9.74 10.23 -7.93
CA GLU A 140 8.99 11.23 -7.15
C GLU A 140 8.21 10.57 -6.02
N TYR A 141 7.67 9.37 -6.24
CA TYR A 141 7.04 8.59 -5.18
C TYR A 141 8.03 8.26 -4.05
N ALA A 142 9.21 7.75 -4.38
CA ALA A 142 10.23 7.44 -3.37
C ALA A 142 10.69 8.70 -2.62
N ARG A 143 10.92 9.82 -3.33
CA ARG A 143 11.28 11.12 -2.73
C ARG A 143 10.19 11.61 -1.77
N SER A 144 8.93 11.52 -2.19
CA SER A 144 7.80 11.95 -1.35
C SER A 144 7.71 11.15 -0.04
N LYS A 145 8.01 9.84 -0.07
CA LYS A 145 8.06 9.01 1.14
C LYS A 145 9.19 9.42 2.08
N VAL A 146 10.38 9.73 1.57
CA VAL A 146 11.51 10.22 2.37
C VAL A 146 11.16 11.57 3.02
N LEU A 147 10.63 12.51 2.25
CA LEU A 147 10.24 13.83 2.77
C LEU A 147 9.15 13.72 3.83
N ALA A 148 8.16 12.87 3.61
CA ALA A 148 7.08 12.62 4.57
C ALA A 148 7.60 11.97 5.86
N GLU A 149 8.47 10.94 5.80
CA GLU A 149 9.11 10.37 6.99
C GLU A 149 9.84 11.45 7.80
N ASN A 150 10.64 12.29 7.13
CA ASN A 150 11.42 13.33 7.80
C ASN A 150 10.52 14.38 8.48
N ALA A 151 9.46 14.82 7.81
CA ALA A 151 8.52 15.79 8.37
C ALA A 151 7.77 15.21 9.60
N VAL A 152 7.27 13.98 9.49
CA VAL A 152 6.57 13.31 10.60
C VAL A 152 7.53 13.00 11.75
N ARG A 153 8.76 12.57 11.46
CA ARG A 153 9.81 12.31 12.44
C ARG A 153 10.16 13.51 13.28
N ALA A 154 10.19 14.71 12.69
CA ALA A 154 10.48 15.95 13.37
C ALA A 154 9.38 16.34 14.40
N LEU A 155 8.19 15.77 14.29
CA LEU A 155 7.08 16.02 15.22
C LEU A 155 7.13 15.09 16.45
N ALA A 156 7.97 14.06 16.45
CA ALA A 156 8.08 13.13 17.57
C ALA A 156 8.41 13.84 18.88
N GLY A 157 7.80 13.40 19.96
CA GLY A 157 7.99 13.98 21.28
C GLY A 157 6.93 13.52 22.26
N ASP A 158 6.89 14.14 23.44
CA ASP A 158 5.93 13.81 24.47
C ASP A 158 4.49 13.93 23.94
N GLY A 159 3.74 12.85 24.08
CA GLY A 159 2.34 12.77 23.66
C GLY A 159 2.13 12.49 22.16
N PHE A 160 3.18 12.42 21.32
CA PHE A 160 3.06 12.06 19.90
C PHE A 160 4.17 11.10 19.47
N SER A 161 3.79 9.86 19.19
CA SER A 161 4.70 8.78 18.85
C SER A 161 4.50 8.30 17.41
N PRO A 162 5.26 8.83 16.43
CA PRO A 162 5.25 8.30 15.07
C PRO A 162 6.05 7.01 14.97
N THR A 163 5.61 6.12 14.07
CA THR A 163 6.32 4.90 13.68
C THR A 163 6.21 4.70 12.16
N PHE A 164 7.29 4.30 11.52
CA PHE A 164 7.41 4.22 10.06
C PHE A 164 7.54 2.77 9.63
N LEU A 165 6.58 2.28 8.86
CA LEU A 165 6.60 0.93 8.33
C LEU A 165 7.04 0.98 6.86
N ARG A 166 8.31 0.67 6.61
CA ARG A 166 8.90 0.58 5.27
C ARG A 166 8.56 -0.78 4.67
N ASN A 167 7.42 -0.84 4.00
CA ASN A 167 6.91 -2.11 3.46
C ASN A 167 7.75 -2.58 2.26
N GLY A 168 8.01 -3.89 2.18
CA GLY A 168 8.40 -4.55 0.94
C GLY A 168 7.31 -4.39 -0.14
N THR A 169 7.54 -4.93 -1.34
CA THR A 169 6.54 -4.92 -2.41
C THR A 169 5.32 -5.73 -1.99
N ILE A 170 4.19 -5.05 -1.80
CA ILE A 170 2.98 -5.67 -1.27
C ILE A 170 2.23 -6.41 -2.39
N TYR A 171 1.84 -7.66 -2.11
CA TYR A 171 1.03 -8.51 -2.98
C TYR A 171 -0.09 -9.19 -2.19
N GLY A 172 -0.97 -9.91 -2.89
CA GLY A 172 -2.04 -10.71 -2.29
C GLY A 172 -3.44 -10.21 -2.62
N LEU A 173 -4.43 -10.96 -2.20
CA LEU A 173 -5.82 -10.68 -2.50
C LEU A 173 -6.35 -9.48 -1.71
N SER A 174 -7.04 -8.60 -2.41
CA SER A 174 -7.71 -7.43 -1.81
C SER A 174 -9.01 -7.14 -2.55
N PRO A 175 -10.06 -6.66 -1.88
CA PRO A 175 -11.26 -6.13 -2.54
C PRO A 175 -10.93 -5.06 -3.60
N ARG A 176 -9.96 -4.20 -3.31
CA ARG A 176 -9.44 -3.14 -4.23
C ARG A 176 -8.20 -3.64 -4.96
N MET A 177 -8.35 -4.75 -5.68
CA MET A 177 -7.26 -5.44 -6.36
C MET A 177 -6.41 -4.54 -7.25
N ARG A 178 -5.15 -4.92 -7.42
CA ARG A 178 -4.17 -4.26 -8.27
C ARG A 178 -3.41 -5.30 -9.08
N PHE A 179 -3.40 -5.14 -10.41
CA PHE A 179 -2.55 -5.92 -11.30
C PHE A 179 -1.24 -5.20 -11.66
N ASP A 180 -0.97 -4.04 -11.06
CA ASP A 180 0.28 -3.29 -11.25
C ASP A 180 1.33 -3.56 -10.14
N THR A 181 1.23 -4.72 -9.46
CA THR A 181 2.25 -5.23 -8.54
C THR A 181 2.71 -6.61 -8.99
N VAL A 182 4.00 -6.90 -8.84
CA VAL A 182 4.69 -7.99 -9.55
C VAL A 182 4.00 -9.35 -9.43
N LEU A 183 3.71 -9.85 -8.22
CA LEU A 183 3.14 -11.20 -8.07
C LEU A 183 1.68 -11.24 -8.51
N ASN A 184 0.91 -10.18 -8.24
CA ASN A 184 -0.47 -10.08 -8.67
C ASN A 184 -0.60 -10.08 -10.21
N ASP A 185 0.28 -9.34 -10.89
CA ASP A 185 0.35 -9.28 -12.35
C ASP A 185 0.73 -10.64 -12.95
N LEU A 186 1.78 -11.26 -12.43
CA LEU A 186 2.23 -12.57 -12.92
C LEU A 186 1.13 -13.63 -12.80
N VAL A 187 0.44 -13.71 -11.65
CA VAL A 187 -0.67 -14.67 -11.47
C VAL A 187 -1.87 -14.31 -12.34
N GLY A 188 -2.24 -13.02 -12.39
CA GLY A 188 -3.35 -12.54 -13.22
C GLY A 188 -3.11 -12.86 -14.69
N THR A 189 -1.92 -12.56 -15.21
CA THR A 189 -1.52 -12.86 -16.59
C THR A 189 -1.52 -14.36 -16.87
N ALA A 190 -0.98 -15.17 -15.96
CA ALA A 190 -0.97 -16.62 -16.09
C ALA A 190 -2.38 -17.20 -16.18
N VAL A 191 -3.31 -16.76 -15.33
CA VAL A 191 -4.70 -17.22 -15.33
C VAL A 191 -5.45 -16.78 -16.60
N ALA A 192 -5.26 -15.52 -16.99
CA ALA A 192 -6.01 -14.94 -18.10
C ALA A 192 -5.51 -15.38 -19.49
N THR A 193 -4.22 -15.72 -19.62
CA THR A 193 -3.58 -15.96 -20.93
C THR A 193 -2.90 -17.32 -21.08
N GLY A 194 -2.75 -18.09 -19.99
CA GLY A 194 -1.96 -19.32 -19.96
C GLY A 194 -0.44 -19.10 -20.03
N LYS A 195 0.03 -17.87 -19.77
CA LYS A 195 1.45 -17.52 -19.86
C LYS A 195 1.89 -16.68 -18.67
N VAL A 196 3.08 -16.94 -18.15
CA VAL A 196 3.83 -16.05 -17.27
C VAL A 196 4.85 -15.32 -18.12
N VAL A 197 4.72 -14.00 -18.24
CA VAL A 197 5.63 -13.19 -19.06
C VAL A 197 6.44 -12.26 -18.17
N VAL A 198 7.77 -12.40 -18.21
CA VAL A 198 8.69 -11.50 -17.52
C VAL A 198 9.38 -10.61 -18.56
N HIS A 199 9.16 -9.30 -18.47
CA HIS A 199 9.72 -8.30 -19.41
C HIS A 199 11.15 -7.87 -19.06
N SER A 200 11.95 -8.75 -18.44
CA SER A 200 13.36 -8.55 -18.09
C SER A 200 14.10 -9.89 -18.11
N ASP A 201 15.40 -9.89 -17.76
CA ASP A 201 16.17 -11.10 -17.54
C ASP A 201 15.81 -11.85 -16.25
N GLY A 202 14.93 -11.27 -15.45
CA GLY A 202 14.44 -11.84 -14.19
C GLY A 202 15.40 -11.79 -13.01
N LYS A 203 16.59 -11.22 -13.16
CA LYS A 203 17.61 -11.15 -12.10
C LYS A 203 17.33 -10.13 -10.99
N PRO A 204 16.61 -9.00 -11.21
CA PRO A 204 16.38 -8.03 -10.16
C PRO A 204 15.72 -8.64 -8.93
N TRP A 205 16.21 -8.26 -7.76
CA TRP A 205 15.66 -8.67 -6.47
C TRP A 205 14.52 -7.75 -6.02
N ARG A 206 13.51 -8.36 -5.43
CA ARG A 206 12.37 -7.67 -4.80
C ARG A 206 12.03 -8.33 -3.48
N PRO A 207 12.06 -7.59 -2.36
CA PRO A 207 11.41 -8.04 -1.14
C PRO A 207 9.89 -7.98 -1.36
N VAL A 208 9.20 -9.09 -1.12
CA VAL A 208 7.74 -9.16 -1.25
C VAL A 208 7.10 -9.46 0.10
N VAL A 209 5.90 -8.92 0.33
CA VAL A 209 5.16 -9.14 1.57
C VAL A 209 3.66 -9.19 1.28
N HIS A 210 2.96 -10.12 1.92
CA HIS A 210 1.51 -10.27 1.73
C HIS A 210 0.74 -9.15 2.43
N VAL A 211 -0.34 -8.69 1.82
CA VAL A 211 -1.16 -7.56 2.33
C VAL A 211 -1.74 -7.83 3.72
N GLU A 212 -2.12 -9.08 4.04
CA GLU A 212 -2.59 -9.45 5.38
C GLU A 212 -1.47 -9.41 6.42
N ASP A 213 -0.26 -9.85 6.08
CA ASP A 213 0.88 -9.76 6.99
C ASP A 213 1.30 -8.31 7.25
N VAL A 214 1.16 -7.42 6.23
CA VAL A 214 1.33 -5.98 6.43
C VAL A 214 0.29 -5.46 7.43
N ALA A 215 -0.99 -5.80 7.26
CA ALA A 215 -2.03 -5.38 8.19
C ALA A 215 -1.75 -5.87 9.62
N ARG A 216 -1.32 -7.13 9.79
CA ARG A 216 -0.93 -7.69 11.09
C ARG A 216 0.27 -6.96 11.69
N ALA A 217 1.28 -6.61 10.89
CA ALA A 217 2.44 -5.85 11.35
C ALA A 217 2.05 -4.45 11.87
N PHE A 218 1.11 -3.77 11.18
CA PHE A 218 0.56 -2.51 11.68
C PHE A 218 -0.15 -2.68 13.02
N MET A 219 -0.95 -3.73 13.19
CA MET A 219 -1.64 -4.04 14.43
C MET A 219 -0.64 -4.34 15.56
N THR A 220 0.38 -5.16 15.31
CA THR A 220 1.44 -5.46 16.27
C THR A 220 2.16 -4.18 16.75
N ILE A 221 2.50 -3.28 15.82
CA ILE A 221 3.12 -2.00 16.17
C ILE A 221 2.14 -1.12 16.95
N LEU A 222 0.86 -1.11 16.59
CA LEU A 222 -0.17 -0.32 17.30
C LEU A 222 -0.32 -0.75 18.75
N GLU A 223 -0.19 -2.03 19.05
CA GLU A 223 -0.30 -2.64 20.38
C GLU A 223 1.00 -2.55 21.20
N ALA A 224 2.14 -2.38 20.53
CA ALA A 224 3.44 -2.37 21.18
C ALA A 224 3.60 -1.21 22.20
N PRO A 225 4.40 -1.40 23.27
CA PRO A 225 4.80 -0.31 24.16
C PRO A 225 5.39 0.86 23.37
N VAL A 226 5.02 2.09 23.76
CA VAL A 226 5.44 3.30 23.03
C VAL A 226 6.95 3.39 22.93
N GLU A 227 7.66 3.10 24.00
CA GLU A 227 9.12 3.15 24.08
C GLU A 227 9.83 2.22 23.08
N THR A 228 9.18 1.12 22.69
CA THR A 228 9.71 0.18 21.71
C THR A 228 9.66 0.72 20.29
N VAL A 229 8.65 1.51 19.98
CA VAL A 229 8.33 1.91 18.59
C VAL A 229 8.40 3.42 18.36
N HIS A 230 8.59 4.22 19.42
CA HIS A 230 8.63 5.67 19.33
C HIS A 230 9.70 6.13 18.35
N ASN A 231 9.26 6.85 17.31
CA ASN A 231 10.12 7.42 16.28
C ASN A 231 11.02 6.40 15.55
N GLN A 232 10.62 5.11 15.53
CA GLN A 232 11.36 4.05 14.88
C GLN A 232 10.87 3.81 13.45
N ALA A 233 11.80 3.42 12.57
CA ALA A 233 11.48 2.83 11.28
C ALA A 233 11.70 1.30 11.36
N PHE A 234 10.81 0.55 10.70
CA PHE A 234 10.92 -0.89 10.54
C PHE A 234 10.71 -1.28 9.08
N ASN A 235 11.61 -2.05 8.52
CA ASN A 235 11.37 -2.76 7.28
C ASN A 235 10.36 -3.88 7.55
N ILE A 236 9.28 -3.94 6.75
CA ILE A 236 8.20 -4.92 6.94
C ILE A 236 8.27 -5.99 5.85
N GLY A 237 8.55 -7.21 6.27
CA GLY A 237 8.77 -8.40 5.48
C GLY A 237 9.62 -9.41 6.24
N ALA A 238 10.10 -10.44 5.56
CA ALA A 238 11.01 -11.43 6.13
C ALA A 238 12.21 -11.67 5.20
N ASN A 239 13.36 -12.02 5.78
CA ASN A 239 14.60 -12.18 5.01
C ASN A 239 14.51 -13.23 3.89
N HIS A 240 13.71 -14.29 4.10
CA HIS A 240 13.46 -15.34 3.10
C HIS A 240 12.44 -14.93 2.03
N LEU A 241 11.81 -13.76 2.15
CA LEU A 241 10.87 -13.20 1.16
C LEU A 241 11.53 -12.21 0.19
N ASN A 242 12.86 -12.13 0.18
CA ASN A 242 13.61 -11.50 -0.89
C ASN A 242 13.70 -12.47 -2.06
N HIS A 243 13.05 -12.17 -3.17
CA HIS A 243 13.02 -13.02 -4.36
C HIS A 243 13.58 -12.30 -5.59
N GLN A 244 14.20 -13.06 -6.49
CA GLN A 244 14.38 -12.58 -7.85
C GLN A 244 13.05 -12.62 -8.61
N ILE A 245 12.87 -11.75 -9.58
CA ILE A 245 11.66 -11.73 -10.42
C ILE A 245 11.46 -13.08 -11.11
N ARG A 246 12.57 -13.74 -11.55
CA ARG A 246 12.54 -15.09 -12.12
C ARG A 246 11.97 -16.11 -11.14
N GLU A 247 12.39 -16.10 -9.88
CA GLU A 247 11.90 -17.03 -8.85
C GLU A 247 10.39 -16.88 -8.65
N LEU A 248 9.90 -15.61 -8.60
CA LEU A 248 8.47 -15.34 -8.51
C LEU A 248 7.71 -15.89 -9.74
N ALA A 249 8.26 -15.70 -10.94
CA ALA A 249 7.66 -16.21 -12.17
C ALA A 249 7.63 -17.75 -12.20
N GLU A 250 8.68 -18.42 -11.74
CA GLU A 250 8.75 -19.88 -11.60
C GLU A 250 7.74 -20.41 -10.58
N ILE A 251 7.56 -19.70 -9.44
CA ILE A 251 6.53 -20.01 -8.44
C ILE A 251 5.14 -19.97 -9.11
N VAL A 252 4.85 -18.92 -9.87
CA VAL A 252 3.57 -18.78 -10.56
C VAL A 252 3.39 -19.88 -11.63
N ALA A 253 4.41 -20.17 -12.43
CA ALA A 253 4.35 -21.22 -13.45
C ALA A 253 4.07 -22.62 -12.85
N ARG A 254 4.61 -22.90 -11.65
CA ARG A 254 4.30 -24.14 -10.92
C ARG A 254 2.90 -24.13 -10.28
N THR A 255 2.37 -22.93 -9.97
CA THR A 255 1.08 -22.78 -9.29
C THR A 255 -0.10 -22.84 -10.26
N VAL A 256 0.04 -22.28 -11.46
CA VAL A 256 -1.00 -22.22 -12.50
C VAL A 256 -0.82 -23.37 -13.49
N PRO A 257 -1.69 -24.39 -13.51
CA PRO A 257 -1.53 -25.55 -14.37
C PRO A 257 -1.50 -25.22 -15.88
N GLY A 258 -0.58 -25.82 -16.61
CA GLY A 258 -0.47 -25.64 -18.07
C GLY A 258 0.10 -24.29 -18.52
N CYS A 259 0.60 -23.50 -17.59
CA CYS A 259 1.14 -22.17 -17.86
C CYS A 259 2.56 -22.24 -18.43
N ALA A 260 2.84 -21.50 -19.51
CA ALA A 260 4.16 -21.36 -20.09
C ALA A 260 4.91 -20.16 -19.49
N LEU A 261 6.19 -20.34 -19.13
CA LEU A 261 7.07 -19.26 -18.67
C LEU A 261 7.88 -18.68 -19.83
N GLU A 262 7.74 -17.40 -20.07
CA GLU A 262 8.47 -16.64 -21.10
C GLU A 262 9.30 -15.53 -20.45
N LEU A 263 10.63 -15.54 -20.64
CA LEU A 263 11.51 -14.43 -20.27
C LEU A 263 11.81 -13.61 -21.51
N ARG A 264 11.44 -12.34 -21.51
CA ARG A 264 11.63 -11.41 -22.63
C ARG A 264 12.54 -10.27 -22.19
N ALA A 265 13.83 -10.35 -22.47
CA ALA A 265 14.75 -9.24 -22.21
C ALA A 265 14.33 -8.03 -23.07
N GLN A 266 13.79 -6.99 -22.44
CA GLN A 266 13.46 -5.72 -23.10
C GLN A 266 14.36 -4.61 -22.56
N SER A 267 14.77 -3.70 -23.44
CA SER A 267 15.41 -2.45 -23.03
C SER A 267 14.42 -1.58 -22.26
N GLY A 268 14.84 -1.01 -21.11
CA GLY A 268 13.99 -0.15 -20.27
C GLY A 268 13.20 -0.89 -19.18
N ALA A 269 13.43 -2.20 -18.98
CA ALA A 269 12.90 -2.92 -17.83
C ALA A 269 13.35 -2.28 -16.51
N ASP A 270 12.54 -2.38 -15.48
CA ASP A 270 12.84 -1.88 -14.12
C ASP A 270 14.13 -2.50 -13.58
N GLN A 271 15.19 -1.68 -13.54
CA GLN A 271 16.54 -2.09 -13.14
C GLN A 271 16.79 -2.02 -11.63
N ARG A 272 15.82 -1.53 -10.85
CA ARG A 272 15.96 -1.47 -9.40
C ARG A 272 16.17 -2.88 -8.87
N THR A 273 17.17 -3.03 -8.02
CA THR A 273 17.51 -4.31 -7.41
C THR A 273 18.05 -4.06 -6.01
N TYR A 274 17.41 -4.62 -5.03
CA TYR A 274 17.85 -4.60 -3.63
C TYR A 274 17.19 -5.74 -2.86
N LYS A 275 17.91 -6.23 -1.85
CA LYS A 275 17.37 -7.08 -0.80
C LYS A 275 17.21 -6.22 0.44
N ALA A 276 16.13 -6.39 1.17
CA ALA A 276 15.94 -5.72 2.45
C ALA A 276 16.23 -6.68 3.61
N ASP A 277 16.91 -6.19 4.65
CA ASP A 277 17.04 -6.87 5.92
C ASP A 277 15.83 -6.50 6.80
N PHE A 278 15.16 -7.51 7.28
CA PHE A 278 13.99 -7.43 8.13
C PHE A 278 14.27 -7.84 9.57
N SER A 279 15.54 -8.04 9.91
CA SER A 279 15.95 -8.58 11.22
C SER A 279 15.61 -7.65 12.38
N LYS A 280 15.53 -6.33 12.16
CA LYS A 280 15.13 -5.37 13.20
C LYS A 280 13.70 -5.65 13.66
N PHE A 281 12.74 -5.79 12.74
CA PHE A 281 11.36 -6.12 13.08
C PHE A 281 11.26 -7.48 13.79
N ALA A 282 11.92 -8.50 13.25
CA ALA A 282 11.92 -9.85 13.82
C ALA A 282 12.50 -9.90 15.25
N ARG A 283 13.57 -9.15 15.52
CA ARG A 283 14.15 -9.08 16.88
C ARG A 283 13.29 -8.29 17.86
N THR A 284 12.60 -7.26 17.37
CA THR A 284 11.71 -6.41 18.19
C THR A 284 10.42 -7.14 18.54
N PHE A 285 9.91 -7.95 17.62
CA PHE A 285 8.65 -8.69 17.75
C PHE A 285 8.87 -10.19 17.49
N PRO A 286 9.56 -10.91 18.37
CA PRO A 286 9.95 -12.32 18.15
C PRO A 286 8.74 -13.27 18.03
N GLU A 287 7.59 -12.90 18.58
CA GLU A 287 6.34 -13.69 18.50
C GLU A 287 5.58 -13.45 17.17
N PHE A 288 6.01 -12.47 16.35
CA PHE A 288 5.38 -12.20 15.09
C PHE A 288 5.92 -13.13 14.00
N GLU A 289 5.05 -13.89 13.39
CA GLU A 289 5.37 -14.73 12.25
C GLU A 289 4.68 -14.23 10.98
N PHE A 290 5.42 -14.08 9.89
CA PHE A 290 4.87 -13.86 8.56
C PHE A 290 4.21 -15.16 8.10
N GLN A 291 2.90 -15.13 7.88
CA GLN A 291 2.09 -16.33 7.59
C GLN A 291 2.07 -16.68 6.10
N TRP A 292 2.46 -15.75 5.24
CA TRP A 292 2.38 -15.89 3.80
C TRP A 292 3.77 -16.01 3.17
N SER A 293 3.91 -17.03 2.29
CA SER A 293 5.01 -17.11 1.33
C SER A 293 4.50 -16.72 -0.07
N ALA A 294 5.43 -16.48 -1.00
CA ALA A 294 5.08 -16.19 -2.39
C ALA A 294 4.23 -17.33 -3.01
N GLU A 295 4.51 -18.59 -2.66
CA GLU A 295 3.74 -19.77 -3.12
C GLU A 295 2.32 -19.79 -2.55
N LYS A 296 2.15 -19.53 -1.25
CA LYS A 296 0.83 -19.47 -0.64
C LYS A 296 -0.02 -18.35 -1.24
N GLY A 297 0.59 -17.17 -1.42
CA GLY A 297 -0.12 -16.05 -2.02
C GLY A 297 -0.43 -16.23 -3.51
N ALA A 298 0.50 -16.79 -4.29
CA ALA A 298 0.23 -17.15 -5.67
C ALA A 298 -0.95 -18.15 -5.77
N ARG A 299 -1.03 -19.12 -4.86
CA ARG A 299 -2.15 -20.08 -4.79
C ARG A 299 -3.46 -19.41 -4.42
N GLN A 300 -3.46 -18.50 -3.44
CA GLN A 300 -4.65 -17.71 -3.06
C GLN A 300 -5.17 -16.93 -4.27
N LEU A 301 -4.29 -16.18 -4.93
CA LEU A 301 -4.62 -15.39 -6.12
C LEU A 301 -5.15 -16.27 -7.25
N PHE A 302 -4.48 -17.39 -7.54
CA PHE A 302 -4.90 -18.34 -8.57
C PHE A 302 -6.32 -18.88 -8.31
N GLN A 303 -6.59 -19.32 -7.08
CA GLN A 303 -7.91 -19.85 -6.70
C GLN A 303 -8.99 -18.80 -6.89
N GLN A 304 -8.75 -17.56 -6.43
CA GLN A 304 -9.71 -16.47 -6.56
C GLN A 304 -9.92 -16.04 -8.00
N PHE A 305 -8.84 -15.86 -8.79
CA PHE A 305 -8.94 -15.42 -10.18
C PHE A 305 -9.63 -16.48 -11.06
N ARG A 306 -9.40 -17.74 -10.75
CA ARG A 306 -10.13 -18.85 -11.38
C ARG A 306 -11.62 -18.84 -10.98
N ALA A 307 -11.95 -18.62 -9.72
CA ALA A 307 -13.33 -18.60 -9.24
C ALA A 307 -14.18 -17.49 -9.87
N ILE A 308 -13.57 -16.33 -10.16
CA ILE A 308 -14.24 -15.22 -10.85
C ILE A 308 -14.11 -15.31 -12.38
N ALA A 309 -13.53 -16.39 -12.92
CA ALA A 309 -13.26 -16.57 -14.33
C ALA A 309 -12.52 -15.37 -14.97
N LEU A 310 -11.41 -14.92 -14.31
CA LEU A 310 -10.64 -13.76 -14.77
C LEU A 310 -10.21 -13.97 -16.24
N SER A 311 -10.67 -13.09 -17.11
CA SER A 311 -10.35 -13.07 -18.54
C SER A 311 -9.24 -12.05 -18.85
N SER A 312 -8.73 -12.12 -20.09
CA SER A 312 -7.78 -11.10 -20.59
C SER A 312 -8.37 -9.69 -20.53
N ASP A 313 -9.67 -9.52 -20.84
CA ASP A 313 -10.36 -8.22 -20.73
C ASP A 313 -10.45 -7.75 -19.28
N GLY A 314 -10.71 -8.67 -18.34
CA GLY A 314 -10.70 -8.36 -16.89
C GLY A 314 -9.32 -7.97 -16.39
N LEU A 315 -8.25 -8.60 -16.89
CA LEU A 315 -6.86 -8.28 -16.51
C LEU A 315 -6.46 -6.86 -16.96
N ILE A 316 -6.84 -6.48 -18.18
CA ILE A 316 -6.51 -5.15 -18.74
C ILE A 316 -7.50 -4.05 -18.36
N ASP A 317 -8.57 -4.37 -17.62
CA ASP A 317 -9.54 -3.38 -17.16
C ASP A 317 -8.83 -2.27 -16.38
N LYS A 318 -9.06 -1.03 -16.83
CA LYS A 318 -8.46 0.16 -16.25
C LYS A 318 -8.66 0.30 -14.76
N ARG A 319 -9.75 -0.28 -14.20
CA ARG A 319 -10.06 -0.23 -12.76
C ARG A 319 -8.98 -0.88 -11.89
N PHE A 320 -8.26 -1.86 -12.42
CA PHE A 320 -7.26 -2.62 -11.66
C PHE A 320 -5.81 -2.20 -11.92
N THR A 321 -5.62 -1.13 -12.70
CA THR A 321 -4.34 -0.43 -12.86
C THR A 321 -4.51 1.01 -12.41
N ARG A 322 -3.93 1.40 -11.28
CA ARG A 322 -4.17 2.71 -10.65
C ARG A 322 -3.93 3.89 -11.59
N LEU A 323 -2.86 3.85 -12.39
CA LEU A 323 -2.56 4.88 -13.38
C LEU A 323 -3.67 5.01 -14.44
N LYS A 324 -4.10 3.89 -15.03
CA LYS A 324 -5.16 3.89 -16.07
C LYS A 324 -6.49 4.42 -15.52
N TRP A 325 -6.78 4.10 -14.26
CA TRP A 325 -8.01 4.58 -13.62
C TRP A 325 -7.98 6.08 -13.33
N LEU A 326 -6.86 6.62 -12.85
CA LEU A 326 -6.71 8.07 -12.65
C LEU A 326 -6.81 8.84 -13.97
N HIS A 327 -6.17 8.37 -15.04
CA HIS A 327 -6.37 8.95 -16.38
C HIS A 327 -7.85 8.97 -16.77
N TYR A 328 -8.56 7.85 -16.58
CA TYR A 328 -9.98 7.81 -16.87
C TYR A 328 -10.80 8.84 -16.07
N LEU A 329 -10.49 9.05 -14.79
CA LEU A 329 -11.18 10.05 -13.96
C LEU A 329 -10.88 11.48 -14.41
N LEU A 330 -9.66 11.76 -14.87
CA LEU A 330 -9.27 13.05 -15.44
C LEU A 330 -9.91 13.26 -16.82
N ASP A 331 -9.78 12.31 -17.73
CA ASP A 331 -10.30 12.39 -19.10
C ASP A 331 -11.84 12.49 -19.14
N SER A 332 -12.51 11.85 -18.16
CA SER A 332 -13.97 11.96 -17.98
C SER A 332 -14.40 13.17 -17.17
N GLU A 333 -13.51 14.12 -16.92
CA GLU A 333 -13.74 15.36 -16.18
C GLU A 333 -14.37 15.16 -14.79
N ARG A 334 -14.19 14.01 -14.16
CA ARG A 334 -14.63 13.77 -12.78
C ARG A 334 -13.69 14.39 -11.77
N LEU A 335 -12.39 14.41 -12.08
CA LEU A 335 -11.37 15.13 -11.33
C LEU A 335 -10.92 16.36 -12.11
N ASP A 336 -10.49 17.38 -11.39
CA ASP A 336 -9.81 18.54 -11.96
C ASP A 336 -8.30 18.32 -12.06
N GLY A 337 -7.58 19.32 -12.59
CA GLY A 337 -6.13 19.30 -12.76
C GLY A 337 -5.32 19.29 -11.44
N ALA A 338 -5.98 19.43 -10.30
CA ALA A 338 -5.36 19.27 -8.96
C ALA A 338 -5.77 17.96 -8.27
N LEU A 339 -6.33 17.00 -9.02
CA LEU A 339 -6.92 15.76 -8.52
C LEU A 339 -7.98 16.02 -7.44
N ARG A 340 -8.82 17.04 -7.62
CA ARG A 340 -9.99 17.26 -6.77
C ARG A 340 -11.24 16.80 -7.50
N TRP A 341 -12.18 16.21 -6.77
CA TRP A 341 -13.48 15.90 -7.32
C TRP A 341 -14.19 17.19 -7.78
N ARG A 342 -14.64 17.24 -9.03
CA ARG A 342 -15.53 18.32 -9.49
C ARG A 342 -16.90 18.17 -8.83
N GLU A 343 -17.60 19.27 -8.52
CA GLU A 343 -18.85 19.26 -7.74
C GLU A 343 -19.92 18.33 -8.33
N ALA A 344 -20.15 18.35 -9.64
CA ALA A 344 -21.12 17.46 -10.30
C ALA A 344 -20.81 15.96 -10.17
N ALA A 345 -19.53 15.60 -10.00
CA ALA A 345 -19.09 14.23 -9.74
C ALA A 345 -19.12 13.89 -8.25
N LYS A 346 -18.81 14.87 -7.41
CA LYS A 346 -18.77 14.77 -5.94
C LYS A 346 -20.14 14.42 -5.38
N GLU A 347 -21.21 15.11 -5.82
CA GLU A 347 -22.58 14.81 -5.39
C GLU A 347 -22.98 13.35 -5.66
N LYS A 348 -22.68 12.82 -6.86
CA LYS A 348 -23.00 11.43 -7.23
C LYS A 348 -22.20 10.40 -6.42
N VAL A 349 -20.93 10.70 -6.16
CA VAL A 349 -20.03 9.81 -5.43
C VAL A 349 -20.38 9.81 -3.94
N TYR A 350 -20.78 10.95 -3.37
CA TYR A 350 -21.13 11.09 -1.96
C TYR A 350 -22.52 10.52 -1.65
N ALA A 351 -23.52 10.76 -2.52
CA ALA A 351 -24.85 10.18 -2.37
C ALA A 351 -24.84 8.63 -2.41
N ALA A 352 -23.96 8.03 -3.24
CA ALA A 352 -23.81 6.58 -3.28
C ALA A 352 -23.17 6.00 -1.99
N ALA A 353 -22.36 6.78 -1.27
CA ALA A 353 -21.77 6.36 0.01
C ALA A 353 -22.79 6.42 1.16
N GLU A 354 -23.67 7.44 1.18
CA GLU A 354 -24.73 7.57 2.21
C GLU A 354 -25.81 6.51 2.09
N GLN A 355 -26.14 6.05 0.87
CA GLN A 355 -27.09 4.94 0.66
C GLN A 355 -26.50 3.56 1.03
N SER A 356 -25.23 3.50 1.40
CA SER A 356 -24.50 2.28 1.70
C SER A 356 -24.22 2.12 3.21
N LEU A 357 -24.62 3.09 4.03
CA LEU A 357 -24.62 3.07 5.49
C LEU A 357 -25.96 2.53 6.01
#